data_b78effb8bc693e1c83c609fdbe1f14e9
#
_entry.id   b78effb8bc693e1c83c609fdbe1f14e9
#
_cell.length_a   1.000
_cell.length_b   1.000
_cell.length_c   1.000
_cell.angle_alpha   90.00
_cell.angle_beta   90.00
_cell.angle_gamma   90.00
#
_symmetry.space_group_name_H-M   'P 1'
#
loop_
_entity.id
_entity.type
_entity.pdbx_description
1 polymer ?
#
loop_
_entity_poly.entity_id
_entity_poly.type
_entity_poly.pdbx_seq_one_letter_code
_entity_poly.pdbx_strand_id
1 'polypeptide(L)'
;VKVLVAIFSTVYAWNIPEEQVGQLRREFSEHTFVRADSDQEVLERIVDADVVYCSWINAAQFAAARQLRWIHSNAAGIGPLLFPAMIASPIPVTNSSGVSSVTIAEHVIAVALSLLRELPLAWRRQAEGRWSQNEFESGARMKTLRGARVLIVGLGSIGRETGRLAAGFGAHVVGVRRRPGEAAPPAGVAAVVGPD
;
A
#
# COMPACT_ATOMS: atom_id res chain seq x y z
N VAL A 1 -22.39 -6.20 17.54
CA VAL A 1 -22.03 -6.34 16.13
C VAL A 1 -21.12 -7.56 15.98
N LYS A 2 -21.46 -8.45 15.01
CA LYS A 2 -20.62 -9.60 14.67
C LYS A 2 -19.70 -9.23 13.51
N VAL A 3 -18.40 -9.29 13.76
CA VAL A 3 -17.35 -8.99 12.77
C VAL A 3 -16.68 -10.30 12.36
N LEU A 4 -16.77 -10.66 11.09
CA LEU A 4 -16.03 -11.76 10.51
C LEU A 4 -14.65 -11.25 10.06
N VAL A 5 -13.59 -11.82 10.60
CA VAL A 5 -12.20 -11.54 10.23
C VAL A 5 -11.72 -12.62 9.28
N ALA A 6 -11.57 -12.28 8.00
CA ALA A 6 -11.21 -13.20 6.91
C ALA A 6 -9.95 -12.71 6.17
N ILE A 7 -8.83 -12.68 6.90
CA ILE A 7 -7.53 -12.26 6.38
C ILE A 7 -6.58 -13.45 6.46
N PHE A 8 -6.57 -14.24 5.39
CA PHE A 8 -5.75 -15.44 5.25
C PHE A 8 -5.18 -15.57 3.83
N SER A 9 -4.06 -16.25 3.71
CA SER A 9 -3.34 -16.46 2.44
C SER A 9 -2.42 -17.68 2.57
N THR A 10 -2.03 -18.25 1.44
CA THR A 10 -0.93 -19.22 1.36
C THR A 10 0.43 -18.59 1.69
N VAL A 11 0.55 -17.27 1.58
CA VAL A 11 1.73 -16.52 1.99
C VAL A 11 1.59 -16.16 3.46
N TYR A 12 2.46 -16.71 4.31
CA TYR A 12 2.41 -16.54 5.76
C TYR A 12 2.27 -15.08 6.22
N ALA A 13 3.07 -14.20 5.65
CA ALA A 13 3.09 -12.77 6.01
C ALA A 13 1.78 -12.01 5.69
N TRP A 14 0.89 -12.62 4.93
CA TRP A 14 -0.40 -12.01 4.55
C TRP A 14 -1.59 -12.55 5.36
N ASN A 15 -1.30 -13.32 6.40
CA ASN A 15 -2.31 -13.77 7.36
C ASN A 15 -2.38 -12.81 8.54
N ILE A 16 -3.57 -12.60 9.08
CA ILE A 16 -3.69 -11.87 10.34
C ILE A 16 -3.24 -12.80 11.49
N PRO A 17 -2.28 -12.38 12.34
CA PRO A 17 -1.92 -13.14 13.52
C PRO A 17 -3.09 -13.25 14.51
N GLU A 18 -3.23 -14.40 15.20
CA GLU A 18 -4.28 -14.57 16.22
C GLU A 18 -4.14 -13.55 17.37
N GLU A 19 -2.92 -13.13 17.68
CA GLU A 19 -2.68 -12.08 18.67
C GLU A 19 -3.40 -10.77 18.32
N GLN A 20 -3.39 -10.37 17.03
CA GLN A 20 -4.09 -9.15 16.57
C GLN A 20 -5.60 -9.32 16.64
N VAL A 21 -6.13 -10.51 16.29
CA VAL A 21 -7.56 -10.80 16.47
C VAL A 21 -7.93 -10.79 17.95
N GLY A 22 -7.08 -11.34 18.81
CA GLY A 22 -7.22 -11.27 20.25
C GLY A 22 -7.18 -9.85 20.80
N GLN A 23 -6.36 -8.97 20.21
CA GLN A 23 -6.34 -7.55 20.56
C GLN A 23 -7.68 -6.86 20.20
N LEU A 24 -8.21 -7.11 19.01
CA LEU A 24 -9.54 -6.59 18.62
C LEU A 24 -10.63 -7.03 19.61
N ARG A 25 -10.61 -8.31 20.02
CA ARG A 25 -11.58 -8.82 21.00
C ARG A 25 -11.47 -8.17 22.39
N ARG A 26 -10.25 -7.78 22.79
CA ARG A 26 -10.04 -7.09 24.07
C ARG A 26 -10.43 -5.63 24.02
N GLU A 27 -10.04 -4.94 22.94
CA GLU A 27 -10.27 -3.48 22.80
C GLU A 27 -11.74 -3.14 22.51
N PHE A 28 -12.44 -4.06 21.83
CA PHE A 28 -13.85 -3.88 21.42
C PHE A 28 -14.71 -5.03 21.95
N SER A 29 -14.69 -5.20 23.27
CA SER A 29 -15.33 -6.35 23.93
C SER A 29 -16.86 -6.40 23.79
N GLU A 30 -17.49 -5.29 23.42
CA GLU A 30 -18.90 -5.18 23.08
C GLU A 30 -19.27 -5.78 21.72
N HIS A 31 -18.25 -6.16 20.92
CA HIS A 31 -18.41 -6.76 19.60
C HIS A 31 -17.88 -8.20 19.59
N THR A 32 -18.44 -9.02 18.72
CA THR A 32 -18.01 -10.41 18.54
C THR A 32 -17.12 -10.54 17.31
N PHE A 33 -15.85 -10.88 17.50
CA PHE A 33 -14.91 -11.12 16.40
C PHE A 33 -14.74 -12.62 16.17
N VAL A 34 -15.16 -13.07 14.99
CA VAL A 34 -15.07 -14.47 14.53
C VAL A 34 -14.03 -14.53 13.41
N ARG A 35 -13.02 -15.37 13.56
CA ARG A 35 -11.98 -15.57 12.55
C ARG A 35 -12.39 -16.67 11.58
N ALA A 36 -12.02 -16.53 10.32
CA ALA A 36 -12.06 -17.56 9.29
C ALA A 36 -10.69 -17.67 8.60
N ASP A 37 -10.21 -18.88 8.41
CA ASP A 37 -8.90 -19.18 7.84
C ASP A 37 -8.99 -19.94 6.50
N SER A 38 -10.19 -20.09 5.94
CA SER A 38 -10.43 -20.70 4.64
C SER A 38 -11.69 -20.15 3.99
N ASP A 39 -11.77 -20.26 2.66
CA ASP A 39 -12.96 -19.87 1.90
C ASP A 39 -14.23 -20.59 2.36
N GLN A 40 -14.11 -21.86 2.76
CA GLN A 40 -15.21 -22.64 3.29
C GLN A 40 -15.70 -22.07 4.63
N GLU A 41 -14.79 -21.74 5.53
CA GLU A 41 -15.14 -21.10 6.81
C GLU A 41 -15.75 -19.71 6.62
N VAL A 42 -15.27 -18.94 5.63
CA VAL A 42 -15.90 -17.66 5.29
C VAL A 42 -17.33 -17.88 4.86
N LEU A 43 -17.59 -18.84 3.96
CA LEU A 43 -18.93 -19.14 3.47
C LEU A 43 -19.90 -19.52 4.60
N GLU A 44 -19.43 -20.28 5.59
CA GLU A 44 -20.23 -20.72 6.75
C GLU A 44 -20.50 -19.57 7.73
N ARG A 45 -19.49 -18.73 7.99
CA ARG A 45 -19.52 -17.72 9.05
C ARG A 45 -20.01 -16.35 8.62
N ILE A 46 -20.09 -16.09 7.31
CA ILE A 46 -20.57 -14.81 6.77
C ILE A 46 -22.08 -14.63 6.87
N VAL A 47 -22.82 -15.73 7.00
CA VAL A 47 -24.29 -15.77 6.93
C VAL A 47 -24.95 -14.79 7.90
N ASP A 48 -24.41 -14.68 9.11
CA ASP A 48 -24.92 -13.83 10.19
C ASP A 48 -23.92 -12.76 10.64
N ALA A 49 -22.93 -12.43 9.79
CA ALA A 49 -21.99 -11.36 10.04
C ALA A 49 -22.59 -9.98 9.67
N ASP A 50 -22.45 -9.02 10.55
CA ASP A 50 -22.79 -7.62 10.30
C ASP A 50 -21.70 -6.91 9.50
N VAL A 51 -20.43 -7.25 9.78
CA VAL A 51 -19.24 -6.64 9.18
C VAL A 51 -18.28 -7.74 8.73
N VAL A 52 -17.65 -7.54 7.59
CA VAL A 52 -16.53 -8.39 7.14
C VAL A 52 -15.26 -7.55 7.06
N TYR A 53 -14.25 -7.99 7.79
CA TYR A 53 -12.87 -7.48 7.68
C TYR A 53 -12.03 -8.54 6.95
N CYS A 54 -11.66 -8.26 5.70
CA CYS A 54 -11.09 -9.27 4.80
C CYS A 54 -10.01 -8.71 3.88
N SER A 55 -9.25 -9.61 3.26
CA SER A 55 -8.48 -9.27 2.06
C SER A 55 -9.39 -9.19 0.84
N TRP A 56 -10.25 -10.18 0.68
CA TRP A 56 -11.32 -10.26 -0.35
C TRP A 56 -12.40 -11.24 0.11
N ILE A 57 -13.55 -11.17 -0.54
CA ILE A 57 -14.59 -12.20 -0.56
C ILE A 57 -15.07 -12.40 -2.00
N ASN A 58 -15.55 -13.58 -2.32
CA ASN A 58 -16.10 -13.88 -3.64
C ASN A 58 -17.63 -13.69 -3.71
N ALA A 59 -18.19 -13.80 -4.92
CA ALA A 59 -19.61 -13.59 -5.15
C ALA A 59 -20.50 -14.60 -4.42
N ALA A 60 -20.06 -15.86 -4.24
CA ALA A 60 -20.83 -16.87 -3.51
C ALA A 60 -20.87 -16.57 -2.01
N GLN A 61 -19.74 -16.17 -1.43
CA GLN A 61 -19.65 -15.73 -0.03
C GLN A 61 -20.50 -14.49 0.20
N PHE A 62 -20.44 -13.50 -0.69
CA PHE A 62 -21.28 -12.32 -0.61
C PHE A 62 -22.79 -12.65 -0.69
N ALA A 63 -23.19 -13.54 -1.59
CA ALA A 63 -24.58 -13.98 -1.74
C ALA A 63 -25.10 -14.74 -0.52
N ALA A 64 -24.22 -15.40 0.24
CA ALA A 64 -24.59 -16.10 1.48
C ALA A 64 -24.83 -15.15 2.66
N ALA A 65 -24.29 -13.93 2.62
CA ALA A 65 -24.44 -12.95 3.68
C ALA A 65 -25.87 -12.42 3.79
N ARG A 66 -26.50 -12.52 4.96
CA ARG A 66 -27.90 -12.11 5.18
C ARG A 66 -28.04 -10.81 5.97
N GLN A 67 -27.01 -10.41 6.71
CA GLN A 67 -27.06 -9.27 7.63
C GLN A 67 -25.94 -8.25 7.40
N LEU A 68 -25.14 -8.46 6.34
CA LEU A 68 -23.95 -7.68 6.07
C LEU A 68 -24.28 -6.20 5.82
N ARG A 69 -23.63 -5.32 6.56
CA ARG A 69 -23.83 -3.86 6.52
C ARG A 69 -22.58 -3.09 6.15
N TRP A 70 -21.39 -3.72 6.25
CA TRP A 70 -20.12 -3.07 5.93
C TRP A 70 -19.05 -4.10 5.60
N ILE A 71 -18.20 -3.76 4.64
CA ILE A 71 -16.99 -4.52 4.30
C ILE A 71 -15.79 -3.59 4.45
N HIS A 72 -14.78 -4.02 5.18
CA HIS A 72 -13.48 -3.37 5.24
C HIS A 72 -12.40 -4.29 4.66
N SER A 73 -11.68 -3.81 3.64
CA SER A 73 -10.52 -4.52 3.09
C SER A 73 -9.23 -4.05 3.76
N ASN A 74 -8.40 -5.00 4.22
CA ASN A 74 -7.05 -4.71 4.71
C ASN A 74 -6.09 -4.33 3.57
N ALA A 75 -6.48 -4.52 2.32
CA ALA A 75 -5.72 -4.11 1.14
C ALA A 75 -6.03 -2.67 0.73
N ALA A 76 -5.08 -2.00 0.11
CA ALA A 76 -5.32 -0.70 -0.52
C ALA A 76 -6.12 -0.82 -1.81
N GLY A 77 -5.90 -1.88 -2.59
CA GLY A 77 -6.61 -2.16 -3.83
C GLY A 77 -7.82 -3.06 -3.59
N ILE A 78 -9.01 -2.62 -4.01
CA ILE A 78 -10.27 -3.37 -3.84
C ILE A 78 -10.76 -4.06 -5.11
N GLY A 79 -9.93 -4.13 -6.17
CA GLY A 79 -10.30 -4.75 -7.45
C GLY A 79 -11.00 -6.12 -7.30
N PRO A 80 -10.49 -7.05 -6.48
CA PRO A 80 -11.12 -8.36 -6.25
C PRO A 80 -12.52 -8.30 -5.62
N LEU A 81 -12.88 -7.19 -4.97
CA LEU A 81 -14.22 -6.99 -4.39
C LEU A 81 -15.21 -6.36 -5.38
N LEU A 82 -14.75 -5.88 -6.54
CA LEU A 82 -15.60 -5.17 -7.51
C LEU A 82 -16.26 -6.14 -8.51
N PHE A 83 -16.95 -7.18 -8.02
CA PHE A 83 -17.79 -8.04 -8.85
C PHE A 83 -19.20 -7.45 -8.98
N PRO A 84 -19.99 -7.83 -10.01
CA PRO A 84 -21.26 -7.17 -10.34
C PRO A 84 -22.25 -7.04 -9.18
N ALA A 85 -22.41 -8.07 -8.37
CA ALA A 85 -23.33 -8.04 -7.23
C ALA A 85 -22.88 -7.05 -6.15
N MET A 86 -21.55 -6.91 -5.91
CA MET A 86 -21.01 -5.94 -4.96
C MET A 86 -21.19 -4.51 -5.47
N ILE A 87 -20.91 -4.26 -6.76
CA ILE A 87 -21.07 -2.92 -7.37
C ILE A 87 -22.53 -2.46 -7.32
N ALA A 88 -23.48 -3.37 -7.49
CA ALA A 88 -24.91 -3.10 -7.42
C ALA A 88 -25.46 -2.98 -5.98
N SER A 89 -24.65 -3.33 -4.97
CA SER A 89 -25.07 -3.33 -3.57
C SER A 89 -24.95 -1.94 -2.94
N PRO A 90 -25.86 -1.58 -2.01
CA PRO A 90 -25.73 -0.38 -1.20
C PRO A 90 -24.72 -0.55 -0.03
N ILE A 91 -24.15 -1.73 0.18
CA ILE A 91 -23.24 -2.00 1.29
C ILE A 91 -21.93 -1.22 1.07
N PRO A 92 -21.52 -0.35 2.01
CA PRO A 92 -20.29 0.40 1.88
C PRO A 92 -19.06 -0.52 1.95
N VAL A 93 -18.10 -0.25 1.08
CA VAL A 93 -16.78 -0.88 1.07
C VAL A 93 -15.74 0.17 1.39
N THR A 94 -14.95 -0.06 2.43
CA THR A 94 -13.78 0.74 2.78
C THR A 94 -12.50 -0.06 2.63
N ASN A 95 -11.37 0.61 2.52
CA ASN A 95 -10.08 -0.03 2.34
C ASN A 95 -8.97 0.63 3.16
N SER A 96 -7.81 -0.02 3.23
CA SER A 96 -6.63 0.46 3.93
C SER A 96 -5.72 1.32 3.03
N SER A 97 -6.32 2.13 2.14
CA SER A 97 -5.55 3.06 1.30
C SER A 97 -4.78 4.08 2.16
N GLY A 98 -3.51 4.25 1.87
CA GLY A 98 -2.64 5.18 2.58
C GLY A 98 -1.80 4.57 3.70
N VAL A 99 -2.21 3.45 4.28
CA VAL A 99 -1.50 2.80 5.41
C VAL A 99 -0.03 2.49 5.09
N SER A 100 0.26 2.00 3.89
CA SER A 100 1.62 1.67 3.46
C SER A 100 2.35 2.80 2.72
N SER A 101 1.82 4.03 2.73
CA SER A 101 2.38 5.11 1.92
C SER A 101 3.79 5.49 2.33
N VAL A 102 4.06 5.52 3.63
CA VAL A 102 5.38 5.87 4.18
C VAL A 102 6.40 4.80 3.81
N THR A 103 6.11 3.54 4.10
CA THR A 103 7.05 2.43 3.84
C THR A 103 7.34 2.25 2.35
N ILE A 104 6.33 2.44 1.49
CA ILE A 104 6.53 2.38 0.04
C ILE A 104 7.37 3.58 -0.44
N ALA A 105 7.11 4.79 0.05
CA ALA A 105 7.87 5.97 -0.31
C ALA A 105 9.34 5.86 0.13
N GLU A 106 9.60 5.36 1.34
CA GLU A 106 10.95 5.06 1.82
C GLU A 106 11.67 4.05 0.92
N HIS A 107 10.97 2.97 0.54
CA HIS A 107 11.50 1.98 -0.41
C HIS A 107 11.86 2.62 -1.76
N VAL A 108 10.99 3.47 -2.31
CA VAL A 108 11.24 4.18 -3.58
C VAL A 108 12.51 5.04 -3.47
N ILE A 109 12.67 5.79 -2.38
CA ILE A 109 13.86 6.62 -2.17
C ILE A 109 15.11 5.76 -1.97
N ALA A 110 15.01 4.66 -1.20
CA ALA A 110 16.13 3.74 -0.99
C ALA A 110 16.63 3.15 -2.32
N VAL A 111 15.72 2.67 -3.17
CA VAL A 111 16.06 2.14 -4.50
C VAL A 111 16.66 3.23 -5.39
N ALA A 112 16.06 4.43 -5.42
CA ALA A 112 16.58 5.55 -6.18
C ALA A 112 18.01 5.94 -5.77
N LEU A 113 18.25 6.08 -4.47
CA LEU A 113 19.58 6.36 -3.93
C LEU A 113 20.56 5.21 -4.23
N SER A 114 20.13 3.97 -4.09
CA SER A 114 20.95 2.80 -4.42
C SER A 114 21.45 2.85 -5.87
N LEU A 115 20.56 3.16 -6.81
CA LEU A 115 20.90 3.26 -8.22
C LEU A 115 21.78 4.51 -8.52
N LEU A 116 21.42 5.67 -7.97
CA LEU A 116 22.20 6.90 -8.14
C LEU A 116 23.60 6.78 -7.58
N ARG A 117 23.81 6.01 -6.54
CA ARG A 117 25.10 5.80 -5.87
C ARG A 117 25.84 4.54 -6.34
N GLU A 118 25.34 3.83 -7.36
CA GLU A 118 25.95 2.60 -7.91
C GLU A 118 26.16 1.52 -6.83
N LEU A 119 25.30 1.46 -5.78
CA LEU A 119 25.44 0.47 -4.71
C LEU A 119 25.41 -0.98 -5.21
N PRO A 120 24.60 -1.37 -6.23
CA PRO A 120 24.64 -2.72 -6.76
C PRO A 120 26.03 -3.14 -7.32
N LEU A 121 26.76 -2.19 -7.90
CA LEU A 121 28.14 -2.42 -8.35
C LEU A 121 29.08 -2.53 -7.15
N ALA A 122 28.95 -1.62 -6.18
CA ALA A 122 29.77 -1.63 -4.97
C ALA A 122 29.64 -2.97 -4.20
N TRP A 123 28.44 -3.47 -4.02
CA TRP A 123 28.20 -4.76 -3.35
C TRP A 123 28.80 -5.95 -4.10
N ARG A 124 28.72 -5.96 -5.43
CA ARG A 124 29.37 -7.01 -6.23
C ARG A 124 30.89 -6.99 -6.05
N ARG A 125 31.50 -5.80 -6.08
CA ARG A 125 32.95 -5.65 -5.89
C ARG A 125 33.39 -6.02 -4.48
N GLN A 126 32.58 -5.67 -3.49
CA GLN A 126 32.81 -6.08 -2.10
C GLN A 126 32.76 -7.61 -1.95
N ALA A 127 31.79 -8.28 -2.56
CA ALA A 127 31.69 -9.73 -2.53
C ALA A 127 32.89 -10.42 -3.22
N GLU A 128 33.48 -9.76 -4.23
CA GLU A 128 34.72 -10.21 -4.93
C GLU A 128 36.00 -9.87 -4.14
N GLY A 129 35.90 -9.20 -2.98
CA GLY A 129 37.05 -8.71 -2.22
C GLY A 129 37.83 -7.61 -2.94
N ARG A 130 37.20 -6.89 -3.89
CA ARG A 130 37.86 -5.89 -4.74
C ARG A 130 37.55 -4.47 -4.30
N TRP A 131 38.60 -3.69 -4.06
CA TRP A 131 38.50 -2.24 -3.99
C TRP A 131 38.51 -1.66 -5.40
N SER A 132 37.45 -0.90 -5.78
CA SER A 132 37.21 -0.51 -7.18
C SER A 132 36.95 1.00 -7.33
N GLN A 133 37.68 1.83 -6.60
CA GLN A 133 37.52 3.29 -6.63
C GLN A 133 37.55 3.82 -8.08
N ASN A 134 38.48 3.37 -8.89
CA ASN A 134 38.62 3.84 -10.28
C ASN A 134 37.40 3.55 -11.16
N GLU A 135 36.65 2.47 -10.89
CA GLU A 135 35.41 2.15 -11.64
C GLU A 135 34.30 3.17 -11.35
N PHE A 136 34.32 3.80 -10.19
CA PHE A 136 33.35 4.82 -9.79
C PHE A 136 33.75 6.23 -10.21
N GLU A 137 35.07 6.53 -10.25
CA GLU A 137 35.60 7.83 -10.61
C GLU A 137 35.64 8.06 -12.13
N SER A 138 35.94 7.01 -12.91
CA SER A 138 36.21 7.12 -14.35
C SER A 138 35.03 7.44 -15.25
N GLY A 139 33.79 7.62 -14.73
CA GLY A 139 32.64 7.71 -15.61
C GLY A 139 31.52 8.64 -15.20
N ALA A 140 31.67 9.54 -14.26
CA ALA A 140 30.54 10.37 -13.80
C ALA A 140 29.22 9.56 -13.54
N ARG A 141 29.38 8.28 -13.15
CA ARG A 141 28.26 7.34 -12.99
C ARG A 141 27.45 7.68 -11.73
N MET A 142 28.15 8.02 -10.63
CA MET A 142 27.48 8.37 -9.39
C MET A 142 26.85 9.75 -9.48
N LYS A 143 25.57 9.80 -9.14
CA LYS A 143 24.76 11.02 -9.11
C LYS A 143 24.23 11.28 -7.71
N THR A 144 23.79 12.50 -7.45
CA THR A 144 23.11 12.88 -6.22
C THR A 144 21.64 13.15 -6.50
N LEU A 145 20.80 12.93 -5.51
CA LEU A 145 19.39 13.32 -5.58
C LEU A 145 19.24 14.84 -5.39
N ARG A 146 20.18 15.48 -4.67
CA ARG A 146 20.23 16.94 -4.53
C ARG A 146 20.34 17.61 -5.90
N GLY A 147 19.44 18.55 -6.17
CA GLY A 147 19.36 19.29 -7.45
C GLY A 147 18.79 18.47 -8.62
N ALA A 148 18.48 17.20 -8.42
CA ALA A 148 17.81 16.40 -9.45
C ALA A 148 16.38 16.87 -9.68
N ARG A 149 15.90 16.75 -10.92
CA ARG A 149 14.49 16.91 -11.25
C ARG A 149 13.80 15.55 -11.12
N VAL A 150 12.78 15.49 -10.27
CA VAL A 150 11.99 14.28 -10.00
C VAL A 150 10.57 14.52 -10.49
N LEU A 151 10.12 13.70 -11.43
CA LEU A 151 8.76 13.69 -11.90
C LEU A 151 8.01 12.54 -11.24
N ILE A 152 6.90 12.85 -10.57
CA ILE A 152 6.03 11.83 -9.93
C ILE A 152 4.72 11.75 -10.68
N VAL A 153 4.52 10.66 -11.40
CA VAL A 153 3.28 10.38 -12.09
C VAL A 153 2.29 9.71 -11.14
N GLY A 154 1.31 10.50 -10.70
CA GLY A 154 0.33 10.09 -9.69
C GLY A 154 0.63 10.63 -8.29
N LEU A 155 0.00 11.76 -7.91
CA LEU A 155 0.10 12.37 -6.58
C LEU A 155 -0.99 11.86 -5.61
N GLY A 156 -1.16 10.54 -5.53
CA GLY A 156 -1.91 9.89 -4.45
C GLY A 156 -1.13 9.91 -3.13
N SER A 157 -1.54 9.12 -2.15
CA SER A 157 -0.87 9.04 -0.84
C SER A 157 0.62 8.69 -0.95
N ILE A 158 0.97 7.68 -1.74
CA ILE A 158 2.37 7.27 -1.97
C ILE A 158 3.16 8.37 -2.68
N GLY A 159 2.62 8.91 -3.79
CA GLY A 159 3.33 9.93 -4.57
C GLY A 159 3.60 11.22 -3.79
N ARG A 160 2.66 11.64 -2.95
CA ARG A 160 2.86 12.80 -2.05
C ARG A 160 3.97 12.55 -1.05
N GLU A 161 3.99 11.38 -0.42
CA GLU A 161 5.02 11.04 0.55
C GLU A 161 6.40 10.89 -0.11
N THR A 162 6.47 10.24 -1.28
CA THR A 162 7.69 10.17 -2.09
C THR A 162 8.22 11.57 -2.46
N GLY A 163 7.32 12.47 -2.85
CA GLY A 163 7.69 13.86 -3.17
C GLY A 163 8.26 14.60 -1.98
N ARG A 164 7.62 14.47 -0.83
CA ARG A 164 8.10 15.05 0.43
C ARG A 164 9.51 14.55 0.80
N LEU A 165 9.75 13.25 0.70
CA LEU A 165 11.07 12.65 0.97
C LEU A 165 12.11 13.12 -0.05
N ALA A 166 11.80 13.07 -1.35
CA ALA A 166 12.73 13.51 -2.40
C ALA A 166 13.12 14.99 -2.23
N ALA A 167 12.17 15.85 -1.89
CA ALA A 167 12.44 17.26 -1.60
C ALA A 167 13.33 17.43 -0.36
N GLY A 168 13.18 16.59 0.66
CA GLY A 168 14.08 16.55 1.82
C GLY A 168 15.53 16.28 1.46
N PHE A 169 15.80 15.54 0.39
CA PHE A 169 17.12 15.36 -0.20
C PHE A 169 17.57 16.53 -1.11
N GLY A 170 16.74 17.57 -1.26
CA GLY A 170 17.05 18.73 -2.10
C GLY A 170 16.74 18.52 -3.59
N ALA A 171 15.89 17.58 -3.95
CA ALA A 171 15.39 17.42 -5.31
C ALA A 171 14.33 18.47 -5.65
N HIS A 172 14.23 18.83 -6.93
CA HIS A 172 13.15 19.63 -7.47
C HIS A 172 12.03 18.71 -7.96
N VAL A 173 10.92 18.65 -7.22
CA VAL A 173 9.83 17.68 -7.45
C VAL A 173 8.68 18.33 -8.22
N VAL A 174 8.28 17.68 -9.32
CA VAL A 174 7.05 18.01 -10.06
C VAL A 174 6.12 16.80 -10.03
N GLY A 175 4.86 17.02 -9.71
CA GLY A 175 3.86 15.98 -9.67
C GLY A 175 2.90 16.03 -10.84
N VAL A 176 2.50 14.88 -11.37
CA VAL A 176 1.46 14.75 -12.41
C VAL A 176 0.22 14.11 -11.81
N ARG A 177 -0.94 14.71 -12.05
CA ARG A 177 -2.23 14.08 -11.73
C ARG A 177 -3.30 14.47 -12.77
N ARG A 178 -4.28 13.58 -12.95
CA ARG A 178 -5.35 13.75 -13.95
C ARG A 178 -6.11 15.07 -13.81
N ARG A 179 -6.32 15.54 -12.58
CA ARG A 179 -6.99 16.79 -12.26
C ARG A 179 -6.08 17.60 -11.34
N PRO A 180 -5.21 18.45 -11.90
CA PRO A 180 -4.26 19.23 -11.09
C PRO A 180 -4.95 20.14 -10.06
N GLY A 181 -6.12 20.70 -10.42
CA GLY A 181 -6.87 21.58 -9.53
C GLY A 181 -6.13 22.88 -9.21
N GLU A 182 -6.79 23.79 -8.50
CA GLU A 182 -6.24 25.09 -8.08
C GLU A 182 -5.60 25.06 -6.68
N ALA A 183 -5.68 23.90 -6.00
CA ALA A 183 -5.11 23.77 -4.66
C ALA A 183 -3.57 23.83 -4.70
N ALA A 184 -2.99 24.42 -3.67
CA ALA A 184 -1.54 24.48 -3.51
C ALA A 184 -0.90 23.08 -3.64
N PRO A 185 0.29 23.00 -4.25
CA PRO A 185 1.03 21.75 -4.30
C PRO A 185 1.22 21.13 -2.90
N PRO A 186 1.21 19.80 -2.79
CA PRO A 186 1.54 19.14 -1.51
C PRO A 186 2.95 19.51 -1.03
N ALA A 187 3.19 19.38 0.28
CA ALA A 187 4.51 19.65 0.87
C ALA A 187 5.63 18.93 0.11
N GLY A 188 6.68 19.67 -0.25
CA GLY A 188 7.82 19.15 -0.99
C GLY A 188 7.62 19.03 -2.50
N VAL A 189 6.43 19.33 -3.04
CA VAL A 189 6.16 19.35 -4.49
C VAL A 189 6.16 20.79 -4.98
N ALA A 190 7.04 21.13 -5.91
CA ALA A 190 7.19 22.49 -6.43
C ALA A 190 6.05 22.89 -7.37
N ALA A 191 5.54 21.95 -8.15
CA ALA A 191 4.44 22.17 -9.07
C ALA A 191 3.62 20.91 -9.30
N VAL A 192 2.33 21.09 -9.64
CA VAL A 192 1.44 20.00 -10.06
C VAL A 192 0.93 20.32 -11.45
N VAL A 193 1.10 19.38 -12.38
CA VAL A 193 0.71 19.53 -13.80
C VAL A 193 -0.28 18.44 -14.21
N GLY A 194 -0.97 18.69 -15.33
CA GLY A 194 -1.78 17.69 -16.02
C GLY A 194 -0.92 16.64 -16.73
N PRO A 195 -1.53 15.59 -17.28
CA PRO A 195 -0.82 14.55 -18.04
C PRO A 195 -0.44 15.00 -19.48
N ASP A 196 -0.94 16.14 -19.95
CA ASP A 196 -0.78 16.68 -21.29
C ASP A 196 0.37 17.66 -21.37
#